data_4ed6018e4e0432912cb9c57cd709f9de
#
_entry.id   4ed6018e4e0432912cb9c57cd709f9de
#
_cell.length_a   1.000
_cell.length_b   1.000
_cell.length_c   1.000
_cell.angle_alpha   90.00
_cell.angle_beta   90.00
_cell.angle_gamma   90.00
#
_symmetry.space_group_name_H-M   'P 1'
#
loop_
_entity.id
_entity.type
_entity.pdbx_description
1 polymer ?
#
loop_
_entity_poly.entity_id
_entity_poly.type
_entity_poly.pdbx_seq_one_letter_code
_entity_poly.pdbx_strand_id
1 'polypeptide(L)'
;CDKMIVIDEMHGSGRGYLTRLVGEAGVRYTVVHAEVDPDLGGQDYANPEEPFNGLLKQAVVETGAQVGFGMDTDADRFGIVDKGGVYFRPNQILPMLIRYLGVDRQLTGRVIATQTGSPLIEVLAGMIPGNQDNKPAPGALPGYVGQKIYQPRHGDVATRHLTNAFAVPVGIKYIEEIRRMDSAYNYLKELPEDWRDRILIGGEESSGLTTRGHVTDKDGPWA
;
A
#
# COMPACT_ATOMS: atom_id res chain seq x y z
N CYS A 1 -5.99 4.49 -25.93
CA CYS A 1 -6.93 3.85 -25.02
C CYS A 1 -8.06 4.83 -24.72
N ASP A 2 -9.32 4.41 -24.90
CA ASP A 2 -10.50 5.29 -24.64
C ASP A 2 -10.82 5.46 -23.15
N LYS A 3 -9.97 4.94 -22.30
CA LYS A 3 -10.14 5.02 -20.85
C LYS A 3 -9.72 6.39 -20.35
N MET A 4 -10.55 6.96 -19.49
CA MET A 4 -10.29 8.23 -18.81
C MET A 4 -10.21 7.99 -17.31
N ILE A 5 -9.35 8.72 -16.63
CA ILE A 5 -9.23 8.72 -15.18
C ILE A 5 -9.37 10.13 -14.62
N VAL A 6 -9.74 10.24 -13.37
CA VAL A 6 -9.70 11.50 -12.61
C VAL A 6 -8.58 11.41 -11.58
N ILE A 7 -7.82 12.48 -11.43
CA ILE A 7 -6.76 12.60 -10.43
C ILE A 7 -7.11 13.78 -9.53
N ASP A 8 -7.18 13.53 -8.24
CA ASP A 8 -7.35 14.56 -7.22
C ASP A 8 -6.00 14.77 -6.51
N GLU A 9 -5.38 15.89 -6.78
CA GLU A 9 -4.08 16.26 -6.23
C GLU A 9 -4.19 16.93 -4.85
N MET A 10 -5.41 17.14 -4.36
CA MET A 10 -5.74 17.69 -3.04
C MET A 10 -4.86 18.88 -2.62
N HIS A 11 -4.51 19.74 -3.58
CA HIS A 11 -3.61 20.89 -3.38
C HIS A 11 -2.21 20.53 -2.82
N GLY A 12 -1.86 19.23 -2.80
CA GLY A 12 -0.71 18.68 -2.11
C GLY A 12 0.63 18.79 -2.87
N SER A 13 1.70 18.28 -2.26
CA SER A 13 3.05 18.25 -2.83
C SER A 13 3.22 17.25 -3.98
N GLY A 14 2.33 16.24 -4.06
CA GLY A 14 2.30 15.24 -5.12
C GLY A 14 1.80 15.74 -6.48
N ARG A 15 1.42 17.03 -6.58
CA ARG A 15 0.93 17.62 -7.83
C ARG A 15 1.91 17.43 -8.99
N GLY A 16 1.36 17.02 -10.13
CA GLY A 16 2.12 16.83 -11.36
C GLY A 16 2.84 15.48 -11.48
N TYR A 17 3.03 14.72 -10.40
CA TYR A 17 3.73 13.43 -10.48
C TYR A 17 2.88 12.36 -11.15
N LEU A 18 1.69 12.09 -10.61
CA LEU A 18 0.80 11.07 -11.18
C LEU A 18 0.29 11.47 -12.55
N THR A 19 -0.06 12.74 -12.75
CA THR A 19 -0.50 13.27 -14.05
C THR A 19 0.56 13.11 -15.14
N ARG A 20 1.83 13.30 -14.79
CA ARG A 20 2.94 13.05 -15.71
C ARG A 20 3.06 11.58 -16.08
N LEU A 21 3.05 10.67 -15.09
CA LEU A 21 3.14 9.22 -15.33
C LEU A 21 2.00 8.73 -16.24
N VAL A 22 0.78 9.17 -15.94
CA VAL A 22 -0.41 8.81 -16.69
C VAL A 22 -0.37 9.38 -18.10
N GLY A 23 0.09 10.63 -18.26
CA GLY A 23 0.26 11.28 -19.55
C GLY A 23 1.31 10.58 -20.43
N GLU A 24 2.46 10.19 -19.86
CA GLU A 24 3.50 9.41 -20.53
C GLU A 24 2.99 8.02 -20.96
N ALA A 25 2.07 7.42 -20.18
CA ALA A 25 1.41 6.18 -20.53
C ALA A 25 0.31 6.31 -21.61
N GLY A 26 0.03 7.54 -22.06
CA GLY A 26 -1.01 7.82 -23.07
C GLY A 26 -2.44 7.61 -22.59
N VAL A 27 -2.68 7.65 -21.29
CA VAL A 27 -4.02 7.57 -20.69
C VAL A 27 -4.60 8.99 -20.58
N ARG A 28 -5.85 9.16 -20.98
CA ARG A 28 -6.56 10.44 -20.80
C ARG A 28 -6.91 10.65 -19.33
N TYR A 29 -6.76 11.88 -18.87
CA TYR A 29 -7.09 12.22 -17.49
C TYR A 29 -7.69 13.61 -17.35
N THR A 30 -8.38 13.82 -16.26
CA THR A 30 -8.82 15.13 -15.73
C THR A 30 -8.27 15.28 -14.32
N VAL A 31 -7.91 16.50 -13.94
CA VAL A 31 -7.35 16.82 -12.62
C VAL A 31 -8.30 17.71 -11.87
N VAL A 32 -8.47 17.47 -10.59
CA VAL A 32 -9.13 18.35 -9.64
C VAL A 32 -8.14 18.73 -8.54
N HIS A 33 -8.34 19.89 -7.90
CA HIS A 33 -7.47 20.46 -6.88
C HIS A 33 -5.97 20.53 -7.29
N ALA A 34 -5.73 20.94 -8.54
CA ALA A 34 -4.38 21.00 -9.12
C ALA A 34 -3.57 22.23 -8.70
N GLU A 35 -4.23 23.28 -8.21
CA GLU A 35 -3.61 24.52 -7.78
C GLU A 35 -3.06 24.43 -6.35
N VAL A 36 -2.10 25.30 -6.03
CA VAL A 36 -1.64 25.50 -4.66
C VAL A 36 -2.71 26.31 -3.91
N ASP A 37 -3.33 25.70 -2.93
CA ASP A 37 -4.26 26.37 -2.04
C ASP A 37 -3.93 26.04 -0.56
N PRO A 38 -3.43 27.02 0.21
CA PRO A 38 -3.13 26.83 1.62
C PRO A 38 -4.36 26.48 2.48
N ASP A 39 -5.54 26.86 2.02
CA ASP A 39 -6.81 26.59 2.70
C ASP A 39 -7.45 25.27 2.21
N LEU A 40 -6.75 24.50 1.37
CA LEU A 40 -7.17 23.18 0.87
C LEU A 40 -8.58 23.18 0.25
N GLY A 41 -8.95 24.26 -0.45
CA GLY A 41 -10.30 24.42 -0.98
C GLY A 41 -11.37 24.60 0.09
N GLY A 42 -10.99 25.01 1.30
CA GLY A 42 -11.88 25.14 2.45
C GLY A 42 -12.16 23.81 3.18
N GLN A 43 -11.37 22.79 2.92
CA GLN A 43 -11.46 21.52 3.64
C GLN A 43 -10.57 21.52 4.89
N ASP A 44 -11.04 20.89 5.96
CA ASP A 44 -10.27 20.75 7.20
C ASP A 44 -9.01 19.88 7.02
N TYR A 45 -9.06 18.93 6.07
CA TYR A 45 -7.97 17.98 5.80
C TYR A 45 -7.93 17.61 4.31
N ALA A 46 -6.75 17.57 3.73
CA ALA A 46 -6.51 16.90 2.46
C ALA A 46 -6.28 15.39 2.74
N ASN A 47 -7.36 14.63 2.67
CA ASN A 47 -7.35 13.20 2.90
C ASN A 47 -8.10 12.49 1.77
N PRO A 48 -7.49 11.53 1.05
CA PRO A 48 -8.14 10.82 -0.05
C PRO A 48 -9.27 9.88 0.38
N GLU A 49 -9.53 9.78 1.68
CA GLU A 49 -10.57 8.93 2.24
C GLU A 49 -11.90 9.66 2.45
N GLU A 50 -12.97 8.90 2.66
CA GLU A 50 -14.25 9.47 3.06
C GLU A 50 -14.17 10.13 4.45
N PRO A 51 -14.81 11.28 4.66
CA PRO A 51 -15.75 11.99 3.77
C PRO A 51 -15.10 13.01 2.82
N PHE A 52 -13.79 13.16 2.80
CA PHE A 52 -13.07 14.25 2.15
C PHE A 52 -12.92 14.10 0.62
N ASN A 53 -13.17 12.92 0.08
CA ASN A 53 -13.05 12.62 -1.37
C ASN A 53 -14.32 12.91 -2.18
N GLY A 54 -15.20 13.75 -1.69
CA GLY A 54 -16.51 14.05 -2.33
C GLY A 54 -16.38 14.59 -3.76
N LEU A 55 -15.45 15.54 -3.99
CA LEU A 55 -15.24 16.12 -5.31
C LEU A 55 -14.66 15.10 -6.29
N LEU A 56 -13.71 14.26 -5.85
CA LEU A 56 -13.19 13.17 -6.66
C LEU A 56 -14.32 12.22 -7.12
N LYS A 57 -15.19 11.82 -6.21
CA LYS A 57 -16.35 10.94 -6.51
C LYS A 57 -17.28 11.59 -7.54
N GLN A 58 -17.60 12.86 -7.33
CA GLN A 58 -18.43 13.63 -8.25
C GLN A 58 -17.79 13.72 -9.64
N ALA A 59 -16.52 14.09 -9.72
CA ALA A 59 -15.80 14.24 -10.98
C ALA A 59 -15.69 12.92 -11.76
N VAL A 60 -15.50 11.78 -11.06
CA VAL A 60 -15.50 10.45 -11.68
C VAL A 60 -16.84 10.14 -12.35
N VAL A 61 -17.95 10.42 -11.66
CA VAL A 61 -19.29 10.16 -12.18
C VAL A 61 -19.62 11.10 -13.34
N GLU A 62 -19.37 12.39 -13.21
CA GLU A 62 -19.70 13.41 -14.21
C GLU A 62 -18.89 13.24 -15.51
N THR A 63 -17.63 12.87 -15.40
CA THR A 63 -16.76 12.66 -16.56
C THR A 63 -16.91 11.27 -17.19
N GLY A 64 -17.59 10.35 -16.52
CA GLY A 64 -17.66 8.95 -16.93
C GLY A 64 -16.31 8.22 -16.85
N ALA A 65 -15.39 8.68 -16.03
CA ALA A 65 -14.08 8.08 -15.85
C ALA A 65 -14.18 6.65 -15.32
N GLN A 66 -13.19 5.82 -15.65
CA GLN A 66 -13.16 4.42 -15.21
C GLN A 66 -12.72 4.31 -13.75
N VAL A 67 -11.90 5.26 -13.29
CA VAL A 67 -11.37 5.28 -11.94
C VAL A 67 -10.92 6.70 -11.58
N GLY A 68 -11.00 7.03 -10.30
CA GLY A 68 -10.42 8.23 -9.71
C GLY A 68 -9.34 7.88 -8.70
N PHE A 69 -8.29 8.66 -8.68
CA PHE A 69 -7.18 8.57 -7.72
C PHE A 69 -7.08 9.87 -6.94
N GLY A 70 -7.03 9.79 -5.62
CA GLY A 70 -6.75 10.92 -4.74
C GLY A 70 -5.45 10.68 -3.97
N MET A 71 -4.73 11.76 -3.66
CA MET A 71 -3.54 11.74 -2.81
C MET A 71 -3.74 12.71 -1.66
N ASP A 72 -3.06 12.49 -0.53
CA ASP A 72 -3.04 13.50 0.54
C ASP A 72 -1.99 14.59 0.31
N THR A 73 -1.84 15.51 1.25
CA THR A 73 -1.00 16.71 1.09
C THR A 73 0.48 16.42 0.88
N ASP A 74 1.03 15.39 1.50
CA ASP A 74 2.43 14.97 1.36
C ASP A 74 2.60 13.76 0.43
N ALA A 75 1.48 13.30 -0.17
CA ALA A 75 1.42 12.24 -1.17
C ALA A 75 1.97 10.89 -0.69
N ASP A 76 1.88 10.61 0.61
CA ASP A 76 2.27 9.32 1.17
C ASP A 76 1.09 8.33 1.23
N ARG A 77 -0.14 8.82 1.05
CA ARG A 77 -1.38 8.03 1.01
C ARG A 77 -2.13 8.25 -0.29
N PHE A 78 -2.95 7.27 -0.64
CA PHE A 78 -3.81 7.33 -1.81
C PHE A 78 -5.22 6.83 -1.52
N GLY A 79 -6.18 7.25 -2.34
CA GLY A 79 -7.55 6.76 -2.33
C GLY A 79 -7.99 6.40 -3.74
N ILE A 80 -8.83 5.40 -3.87
CA ILE A 80 -9.36 4.94 -5.15
C ILE A 80 -10.88 5.03 -5.15
N VAL A 81 -11.42 5.58 -6.24
CA VAL A 81 -12.87 5.66 -6.51
C VAL A 81 -13.15 4.98 -7.84
N ASP A 82 -14.10 4.06 -7.89
CA ASP A 82 -14.50 3.41 -9.14
C ASP A 82 -15.37 4.30 -10.02
N LYS A 83 -15.66 3.83 -11.23
CA LYS A 83 -16.52 4.52 -12.21
C LYS A 83 -17.94 4.85 -11.70
N GLY A 84 -18.38 4.20 -10.64
CA GLY A 84 -19.68 4.44 -10.00
C GLY A 84 -19.63 5.46 -8.88
N GLY A 85 -18.46 6.05 -8.61
CA GLY A 85 -18.26 6.96 -7.49
C GLY A 85 -18.16 6.22 -6.13
N VAL A 86 -17.89 4.92 -6.13
CA VAL A 86 -17.72 4.13 -4.91
C VAL A 86 -16.25 4.16 -4.49
N TYR A 87 -16.01 4.58 -3.26
CA TYR A 87 -14.67 4.59 -2.66
C TYR A 87 -14.24 3.21 -2.22
N PHE A 88 -13.04 2.80 -2.62
CA PHE A 88 -12.37 1.60 -2.13
C PHE A 88 -11.46 1.92 -0.95
N ARG A 89 -11.75 1.28 0.17
CA ARG A 89 -10.92 1.43 1.37
C ARG A 89 -9.58 0.70 1.23
N PRO A 90 -8.52 1.14 1.92
CA PRO A 90 -7.18 0.50 1.86
C PRO A 90 -7.23 -1.01 2.14
N ASN A 91 -8.07 -1.43 3.10
CA ASN A 91 -8.31 -2.84 3.42
C ASN A 91 -9.00 -3.66 2.31
N GLN A 92 -9.46 -3.02 1.25
CA GLN A 92 -9.94 -3.67 0.02
C GLN A 92 -8.88 -3.63 -1.06
N ILE A 93 -8.16 -2.50 -1.18
CA ILE A 93 -7.14 -2.28 -2.21
C ILE A 93 -5.94 -3.20 -2.00
N LEU A 94 -5.40 -3.26 -0.78
CA LEU A 94 -4.22 -4.10 -0.49
C LEU A 94 -4.44 -5.58 -0.84
N PRO A 95 -5.55 -6.23 -0.45
CA PRO A 95 -5.87 -7.58 -0.93
C PRO A 95 -5.96 -7.70 -2.46
N MET A 96 -6.56 -6.71 -3.15
CA MET A 96 -6.65 -6.72 -4.61
C MET A 96 -5.26 -6.69 -5.26
N LEU A 97 -4.36 -5.85 -4.75
CA LEU A 97 -2.98 -5.77 -5.24
C LEU A 97 -2.19 -7.04 -4.93
N ILE A 98 -2.34 -7.62 -3.75
CA ILE A 98 -1.73 -8.92 -3.41
C ILE A 98 -2.20 -9.99 -4.38
N ARG A 99 -3.50 -10.05 -4.66
CA ARG A 99 -4.07 -10.97 -5.64
C ARG A 99 -3.46 -10.75 -7.03
N TYR A 100 -3.48 -9.51 -7.50
CA TYR A 100 -2.97 -9.17 -8.83
C TYR A 100 -1.48 -9.49 -8.96
N LEU A 101 -0.65 -8.97 -8.06
CA LEU A 101 0.80 -9.13 -8.14
C LEU A 101 1.23 -10.58 -7.86
N GLY A 102 0.74 -11.16 -6.78
CA GLY A 102 1.20 -12.47 -6.30
C GLY A 102 0.56 -13.64 -7.02
N VAL A 103 -0.76 -13.61 -7.24
CA VAL A 103 -1.48 -14.75 -7.81
C VAL A 103 -1.60 -14.62 -9.33
N ASP A 104 -2.09 -13.49 -9.84
CA ASP A 104 -2.36 -13.36 -11.27
C ASP A 104 -1.08 -13.10 -12.08
N ARG A 105 -0.12 -12.31 -11.53
CA ARG A 105 1.20 -12.06 -12.15
C ARG A 105 2.29 -13.02 -11.69
N GLN A 106 1.99 -13.90 -10.73
CA GLN A 106 2.89 -14.91 -10.18
C GLN A 106 4.23 -14.34 -9.64
N LEU A 107 4.21 -13.11 -9.16
CA LEU A 107 5.38 -12.52 -8.51
C LEU A 107 5.50 -13.10 -7.10
N THR A 108 6.71 -13.47 -6.73
CA THR A 108 7.02 -14.00 -5.39
C THR A 108 7.48 -12.90 -4.46
N GLY A 109 7.41 -13.13 -3.16
CA GLY A 109 7.91 -12.20 -2.14
C GLY A 109 6.99 -12.12 -0.93
N ARG A 110 7.48 -11.47 0.11
CA ARG A 110 6.75 -11.35 1.37
C ARG A 110 5.63 -10.34 1.28
N VAL A 111 4.54 -10.64 1.97
CA VAL A 111 3.42 -9.72 2.20
C VAL A 111 3.51 -9.24 3.64
N ILE A 112 3.48 -7.93 3.83
CA ILE A 112 3.54 -7.30 5.14
C ILE A 112 2.36 -6.35 5.28
N ALA A 113 1.62 -6.44 6.37
CA ALA A 113 0.47 -5.57 6.63
C ALA A 113 0.44 -5.16 8.10
N THR A 114 -0.22 -4.06 8.38
CA THR A 114 -0.52 -3.69 9.76
C THR A 114 -1.49 -4.67 10.41
N GLN A 115 -1.47 -4.76 11.74
CA GLN A 115 -2.33 -5.69 12.50
C GLN A 115 -3.83 -5.44 12.30
N THR A 116 -4.18 -4.25 11.86
CA THR A 116 -5.53 -3.80 11.52
C THR A 116 -5.94 -4.13 10.08
N GLY A 117 -5.03 -4.78 9.33
CA GLY A 117 -5.28 -5.22 7.97
C GLY A 117 -6.38 -6.28 7.83
N SER A 118 -6.95 -6.38 6.64
CA SER A 118 -8.01 -7.36 6.34
C SER A 118 -7.51 -8.80 6.52
N PRO A 119 -8.30 -9.71 7.13
CA PRO A 119 -7.97 -11.15 7.17
C PRO A 119 -7.76 -11.79 5.80
N LEU A 120 -8.31 -11.20 4.74
CA LEU A 120 -8.13 -11.67 3.36
C LEU A 120 -6.66 -11.60 2.90
N ILE A 121 -5.87 -10.72 3.49
CA ILE A 121 -4.44 -10.59 3.22
C ILE A 121 -3.71 -11.91 3.47
N GLU A 122 -3.98 -12.55 4.61
CA GLU A 122 -3.39 -13.84 4.98
C GLU A 122 -3.75 -14.94 3.96
N VAL A 123 -5.02 -15.00 3.57
CA VAL A 123 -5.51 -15.98 2.61
C VAL A 123 -4.81 -15.82 1.25
N LEU A 124 -4.77 -14.60 0.75
CA LEU A 124 -4.16 -14.30 -0.56
C LEU A 124 -2.65 -14.47 -0.55
N ALA A 125 -1.98 -14.09 0.54
CA ALA A 125 -0.55 -14.32 0.70
C ALA A 125 -0.21 -15.82 0.62
N GLY A 126 -1.05 -16.69 1.17
CA GLY A 126 -0.91 -18.15 1.07
C GLY A 126 -1.10 -18.72 -0.33
N MET A 127 -1.76 -17.98 -1.23
CA MET A 127 -1.96 -18.38 -2.62
C MET A 127 -0.78 -18.02 -3.54
N ILE A 128 0.16 -17.22 -3.06
CA ILE A 128 1.33 -16.78 -3.85
C ILE A 128 2.29 -17.97 -4.03
N PRO A 129 2.69 -18.32 -5.25
CA PRO A 129 3.65 -19.40 -5.51
C PRO A 129 4.98 -19.16 -4.75
N GLY A 130 5.47 -20.17 -4.05
CA GLY A 130 6.72 -20.08 -3.27
C GLY A 130 6.57 -19.40 -1.91
N ASN A 131 5.45 -18.75 -1.60
CA ASN A 131 5.23 -18.11 -0.30
C ASN A 131 5.01 -19.11 0.84
N GLN A 132 4.96 -20.40 0.51
CA GLN A 132 5.05 -21.48 1.51
C GLN A 132 6.37 -21.45 2.29
N ASP A 133 7.36 -20.72 1.80
CA ASP A 133 8.64 -20.45 2.47
C ASP A 133 8.53 -19.38 3.57
N ASN A 134 7.37 -18.72 3.72
CA ASN A 134 7.05 -17.95 4.91
C ASN A 134 6.77 -18.85 6.14
N LYS A 135 6.99 -20.16 5.99
CA LYS A 135 6.96 -21.07 7.14
C LYS A 135 8.01 -20.67 8.17
N PRO A 136 7.70 -20.82 9.46
CA PRO A 136 8.68 -20.66 10.52
C PRO A 136 9.97 -21.43 10.17
N ALA A 137 11.12 -20.82 10.45
CA ALA A 137 12.40 -21.46 10.24
C ALA A 137 12.39 -22.87 10.86
N PRO A 138 13.06 -23.86 10.25
CA PRO A 138 13.20 -25.19 10.84
C PRO A 138 13.75 -25.08 12.26
N GLY A 139 12.96 -25.48 13.25
CA GLY A 139 13.28 -25.33 14.68
C GLY A 139 12.41 -24.30 15.43
N ALA A 140 11.58 -23.51 14.76
CA ALA A 140 10.53 -22.77 15.42
C ALA A 140 9.49 -23.77 15.95
N LEU A 141 9.20 -23.71 17.24
CA LEU A 141 8.36 -24.68 17.93
C LEU A 141 6.95 -24.68 17.33
N PRO A 142 6.34 -25.85 17.06
CA PRO A 142 4.94 -25.95 16.69
C PRO A 142 4.06 -25.33 17.78
N GLY A 143 3.19 -24.40 17.39
CA GLY A 143 2.30 -23.72 18.34
C GLY A 143 2.56 -22.24 18.52
N TYR A 144 3.52 -21.68 17.85
CA TYR A 144 3.91 -20.26 17.94
C TYR A 144 3.08 -19.31 17.06
N VAL A 145 1.85 -19.66 16.78
CA VAL A 145 0.88 -18.71 16.26
C VAL A 145 0.60 -17.69 17.37
N GLY A 146 1.21 -16.53 17.28
CA GLY A 146 0.93 -15.40 18.20
C GLY A 146 2.03 -15.02 19.19
N GLN A 147 3.23 -15.54 19.10
CA GLN A 147 4.33 -15.08 19.96
C GLN A 147 5.14 -13.94 19.32
N LYS A 148 5.72 -13.10 20.20
CA LYS A 148 6.63 -12.01 19.82
C LYS A 148 7.83 -12.59 19.03
N ILE A 149 7.79 -12.49 17.74
CA ILE A 149 8.86 -12.99 16.87
C ILE A 149 9.89 -11.89 16.64
N TYR A 150 9.51 -10.66 16.91
CA TYR A 150 10.25 -9.47 16.58
C TYR A 150 10.24 -8.48 17.74
N GLN A 151 11.41 -8.02 18.15
CA GLN A 151 11.56 -6.87 19.03
C GLN A 151 11.97 -5.67 18.16
N PRO A 152 11.06 -4.75 17.87
CA PRO A 152 11.39 -3.57 17.07
C PRO A 152 12.41 -2.70 17.78
N ARG A 153 13.29 -2.07 17.03
CA ARG A 153 14.27 -1.09 17.54
C ARG A 153 13.60 0.12 18.19
N HIS A 154 12.33 0.30 17.99
CA HIS A 154 11.53 1.45 18.41
C HIS A 154 10.53 1.15 19.53
N GLY A 155 10.81 0.20 20.40
CA GLY A 155 10.00 -0.08 21.58
C GLY A 155 9.34 -1.47 21.59
N ASP A 156 8.60 -1.74 22.67
CA ASP A 156 8.03 -3.06 22.98
C ASP A 156 6.79 -3.44 22.18
N VAL A 157 6.76 -3.18 20.88
CA VAL A 157 5.60 -3.48 20.05
C VAL A 157 5.73 -4.88 19.44
N ALA A 158 4.73 -5.70 19.65
CA ALA A 158 4.71 -7.08 19.19
C ALA A 158 4.34 -7.18 17.70
N THR A 159 5.17 -7.85 16.95
CA THR A 159 4.83 -8.32 15.60
C THR A 159 4.28 -9.73 15.69
N ARG A 160 3.15 -9.98 15.03
CA ARG A 160 2.62 -11.32 14.83
C ARG A 160 3.13 -11.88 13.51
N HIS A 161 3.72 -13.06 13.57
CA HIS A 161 3.91 -13.85 12.37
C HIS A 161 2.62 -14.63 12.09
N LEU A 162 1.95 -14.26 11.02
CA LEU A 162 0.91 -15.07 10.41
C LEU A 162 1.58 -16.11 9.51
N THR A 163 0.87 -17.17 9.15
CA THR A 163 1.45 -18.27 8.39
C THR A 163 2.01 -17.83 7.04
N ASN A 164 1.36 -16.87 6.39
CA ASN A 164 1.65 -16.47 5.01
C ASN A 164 1.94 -14.97 4.86
N ALA A 165 1.61 -14.17 5.85
CA ALA A 165 1.86 -12.75 5.87
C ALA A 165 2.42 -12.31 7.22
N PHE A 166 3.14 -11.19 7.23
CA PHE A 166 3.61 -10.56 8.46
C PHE A 166 2.61 -9.49 8.90
N ALA A 167 2.14 -9.58 10.15
CA ALA A 167 1.35 -8.54 10.75
C ALA A 167 2.24 -7.68 11.67
N VAL A 168 2.37 -6.42 11.35
CA VAL A 168 3.19 -5.45 12.09
C VAL A 168 2.32 -4.38 12.77
N PRO A 169 2.84 -3.64 13.75
CA PRO A 169 2.18 -2.45 14.26
C PRO A 169 1.98 -1.40 13.17
N VAL A 170 1.08 -0.45 13.40
CA VAL A 170 0.86 0.69 12.49
C VAL A 170 2.13 1.53 12.39
N GLY A 171 2.56 1.80 11.17
CA GLY A 171 3.71 2.62 10.83
C GLY A 171 4.66 1.95 9.84
N ILE A 172 4.97 2.66 8.75
CA ILE A 172 5.86 2.17 7.68
C ILE A 172 7.21 1.65 8.18
N LYS A 173 7.74 2.25 9.24
CA LYS A 173 9.00 1.82 9.88
C LYS A 173 9.01 0.34 10.27
N TYR A 174 7.87 -0.22 10.67
CA TYR A 174 7.79 -1.63 11.05
C TYR A 174 7.76 -2.54 9.82
N ILE A 175 7.14 -2.08 8.72
CA ILE A 175 7.17 -2.77 7.43
C ILE A 175 8.61 -2.81 6.92
N GLU A 176 9.32 -1.69 6.98
CA GLU A 176 10.71 -1.60 6.53
C GLU A 176 11.67 -2.40 7.40
N GLU A 177 11.40 -2.53 8.69
CA GLU A 177 12.21 -3.39 9.55
C GLU A 177 12.09 -4.87 9.17
N ILE A 178 10.87 -5.37 8.86
CA ILE A 178 10.68 -6.73 8.36
C ILE A 178 11.38 -6.93 7.01
N ARG A 179 11.34 -5.92 6.14
CA ARG A 179 12.03 -5.95 4.85
C ARG A 179 13.53 -6.19 5.00
N ARG A 180 14.15 -5.67 6.05
CA ARG A 180 15.59 -5.78 6.34
C ARG A 180 15.99 -7.08 7.02
N MET A 181 15.07 -7.99 7.30
CA MET A 181 15.39 -9.27 7.94
C MET A 181 15.82 -10.31 6.91
N ASP A 182 16.84 -11.13 7.25
CA ASP A 182 17.29 -12.24 6.41
C ASP A 182 16.24 -13.34 6.32
N SER A 183 15.65 -13.63 7.45
CA SER A 183 14.46 -14.45 7.55
C SER A 183 13.42 -13.72 8.36
N ALA A 184 12.23 -14.29 8.50
CA ALA A 184 11.20 -13.76 9.38
C ALA A 184 11.66 -13.46 10.80
N TYR A 185 12.84 -13.93 11.20
CA TYR A 185 13.27 -13.96 12.59
C TYR A 185 14.63 -13.32 12.87
N ASN A 186 15.44 -13.11 11.84
CA ASN A 186 16.80 -12.63 11.99
C ASN A 186 17.01 -11.30 11.31
N TYR A 187 17.53 -10.34 12.07
CA TYR A 187 18.07 -9.12 11.50
C TYR A 187 19.32 -9.44 10.69
N LEU A 188 19.43 -8.81 9.55
CA LEU A 188 20.67 -8.83 8.81
C LEU A 188 21.70 -7.97 9.53
N LYS A 189 22.90 -8.50 9.70
CA LYS A 189 24.05 -7.71 10.12
C LYS A 189 24.44 -6.73 9.02
N GLU A 190 24.36 -7.21 7.78
CA GLU A 190 24.53 -6.44 6.57
C GLU A 190 23.33 -6.73 5.67
N LEU A 191 22.83 -5.71 4.96
CA LEU A 191 21.73 -5.89 4.02
C LEU A 191 22.26 -6.55 2.76
N PRO A 192 21.72 -7.70 2.33
CA PRO A 192 22.10 -8.28 1.04
C PRO A 192 21.69 -7.34 -0.09
N GLU A 193 22.33 -7.46 -1.25
CA GLU A 193 22.03 -6.63 -2.41
C GLU A 193 20.56 -6.70 -2.84
N ASP A 194 19.93 -7.86 -2.66
CA ASP A 194 18.54 -8.13 -3.05
C ASP A 194 17.50 -7.80 -1.97
N TRP A 195 17.88 -7.15 -0.89
CA TRP A 195 16.97 -6.93 0.25
C TRP A 195 15.66 -6.21 -0.14
N ARG A 196 15.71 -5.31 -1.14
CA ARG A 196 14.54 -4.61 -1.65
C ARG A 196 13.57 -5.52 -2.39
N ASP A 197 14.05 -6.61 -2.95
CA ASP A 197 13.26 -7.57 -3.73
C ASP A 197 12.61 -8.67 -2.88
N ARG A 198 12.89 -8.71 -1.59
CA ARG A 198 12.34 -9.72 -0.67
C ARG A 198 10.89 -9.45 -0.26
N ILE A 199 10.45 -8.23 -0.36
CA ILE A 199 9.05 -7.87 -0.17
C ILE A 199 8.35 -7.86 -1.54
N LEU A 200 7.14 -8.42 -1.60
CA LEU A 200 6.25 -8.21 -2.74
C LEU A 200 5.49 -6.91 -2.56
N ILE A 201 4.87 -6.76 -1.40
CA ILE A 201 4.04 -5.61 -1.04
C ILE A 201 3.94 -5.46 0.46
N GLY A 202 3.96 -4.23 0.94
CA GLY A 202 3.65 -3.86 2.31
C GLY A 202 2.62 -2.75 2.34
N GLY A 203 1.66 -2.81 3.27
CA GLY A 203 0.60 -1.81 3.31
C GLY A 203 -0.02 -1.61 4.68
N GLU A 204 -0.61 -0.44 4.83
CA GLU A 204 -1.32 0.01 6.01
C GLU A 204 -2.81 0.20 5.73
N GLU A 205 -3.64 0.11 6.75
CA GLU A 205 -5.07 0.46 6.68
C GLU A 205 -5.30 1.95 6.44
N SER A 206 -4.26 2.77 6.66
CA SER A 206 -4.26 4.22 6.45
C SER A 206 -3.84 4.64 5.03
N SER A 207 -3.95 3.75 4.04
CA SER A 207 -3.63 4.01 2.64
C SER A 207 -2.14 4.21 2.34
N GLY A 208 -1.24 3.84 3.23
CA GLY A 208 0.20 3.79 2.98
C GLY A 208 0.59 2.47 2.32
N LEU A 209 1.38 2.51 1.25
CA LEU A 209 1.79 1.34 0.49
C LEU A 209 3.26 1.42 0.08
N THR A 210 3.94 0.27 0.07
CA THR A 210 5.26 0.07 -0.53
C THR A 210 5.30 -1.24 -1.29
N THR A 211 6.07 -1.29 -2.37
CA THR A 211 6.18 -2.47 -3.24
C THR A 211 7.63 -2.86 -3.49
N ARG A 212 7.81 -4.03 -4.09
CA ARG A 212 9.13 -4.53 -4.52
C ARG A 212 9.88 -3.48 -5.35
N GLY A 213 11.17 -3.31 -5.04
CA GLY A 213 12.07 -2.47 -5.84
C GLY A 213 11.89 -0.97 -5.67
N HIS A 214 10.87 -0.54 -4.93
CA HIS A 214 10.63 0.88 -4.65
C HIS A 214 11.42 1.38 -3.42
N VAL A 215 11.35 2.68 -3.17
CA VAL A 215 11.97 3.32 -2.00
C VAL A 215 11.46 2.75 -0.68
N THR A 216 12.20 2.99 0.39
CA THR A 216 11.88 2.46 1.73
C THR A 216 10.88 3.34 2.48
N ASP A 217 9.91 3.89 1.76
CA ASP A 217 8.86 4.73 2.32
C ASP A 217 7.55 4.57 1.55
N LYS A 218 6.50 5.20 2.03
CA LYS A 218 5.21 5.28 1.35
C LYS A 218 5.30 6.27 0.19
N ASP A 219 4.62 5.96 -0.90
CA ASP A 219 4.58 6.81 -2.08
C ASP A 219 3.22 6.64 -2.78
N GLY A 220 2.33 7.61 -2.59
CA GLY A 220 0.99 7.58 -3.17
C GLY A 220 0.99 7.54 -4.70
N PRO A 221 1.78 8.37 -5.41
CA PRO A 221 1.87 8.32 -6.87
C PRO A 221 2.36 7.00 -7.44
N TRP A 222 3.18 6.27 -6.70
CA TRP A 222 3.68 4.95 -7.11
C TRP A 222 2.70 3.82 -6.81
N ALA A 223 1.94 3.93 -5.72
CA ALA A 223 0.99 2.92 -5.29
C ALA A 223 -0.16 2.71 -6.30
#